data_c6e267534d4c2d46dc363a30ad4af248
#
_entry.id   c6e267534d4c2d46dc363a30ad4af248
#
_cell.length_a   1.000
_cell.length_b   1.000
_cell.length_c   1.000
_cell.angle_alpha   90.00
_cell.angle_beta   90.00
_cell.angle_gamma   90.00
#
_symmetry.space_group_name_H-M   'P 1'
#
loop_
_entity.id
_entity.type
_entity.pdbx_description
1 polymer ?
#
loop_
_entity_poly.entity_id
_entity_poly.type
_entity_poly.pdbx_seq_one_letter_code
_entity_poly.pdbx_strand_id
1 'polypeptide(L)'
;WSRGLGDVYKRQLQLRSKHPAKVIRRMNDRQRNRLPRHLFYGSAGAGFVVSDLYTIDGAPYDGSTAGIAYNAGYDYCFARGFTLGLRYACFRMKAELSIPHPIAPISSVLRCNIGTHYAAPEAGYSFRVGNKFMFSALAGIGYVNYFERMEGTRFSLDGFGTHGIVRATLLLSKRLDIGAEVGGYSSYFTSSALETADFDGHAGIKYVSIAMGLHLHF
;
A
#
# COMPACT_ATOMS: atom_id res chain seq x y z
N TRP A 1 50.45 32.06 28.70
CA TRP A 1 49.16 31.82 28.02
C TRP A 1 49.03 30.39 27.45
N SER A 2 50.06 29.61 27.30
CA SER A 2 50.01 28.25 26.69
C SER A 2 49.64 27.13 27.68
N ARG A 3 49.69 27.36 29.00
CA ARG A 3 49.39 26.31 30.03
C ARG A 3 47.91 25.94 30.14
N GLY A 4 46.99 26.88 29.86
CA GLY A 4 45.57 26.63 29.97
C GLY A 4 44.95 25.74 28.91
N LEU A 5 45.45 25.80 27.66
CA LEU A 5 44.96 24.99 26.53
C LEU A 5 45.33 23.50 26.63
N GLY A 6 46.52 23.20 27.20
CA GLY A 6 46.96 21.83 27.40
C GLY A 6 46.11 21.06 28.41
N ASP A 7 45.62 21.73 29.46
CA ASP A 7 44.80 21.11 30.50
C ASP A 7 43.38 20.87 30.04
N VAL A 8 42.84 21.75 29.19
CA VAL A 8 41.53 21.53 28.58
C VAL A 8 41.57 20.34 27.61
N TYR A 9 42.63 20.22 26.85
CA TYR A 9 42.80 19.07 25.92
C TYR A 9 43.01 17.76 26.67
N LYS A 10 43.79 17.75 27.76
CA LYS A 10 43.97 16.56 28.61
C LYS A 10 42.66 16.15 29.29
N ARG A 11 41.86 17.10 29.80
CA ARG A 11 40.54 16.82 30.36
C ARG A 11 39.57 16.27 29.32
N GLN A 12 39.54 16.79 28.08
CA GLN A 12 38.72 16.26 27.02
C GLN A 12 39.17 14.84 26.59
N LEU A 13 40.47 14.55 26.54
CA LEU A 13 40.98 13.22 26.27
C LEU A 13 40.69 12.24 27.42
N GLN A 14 40.81 12.66 28.70
CA GLN A 14 40.43 11.84 29.85
C GLN A 14 38.92 11.58 29.94
N LEU A 15 38.05 12.53 29.58
CA LEU A 15 36.62 12.32 29.50
C LEU A 15 36.25 11.38 28.34
N ARG A 16 36.98 11.40 27.21
CA ARG A 16 36.83 10.43 26.12
C ARG A 16 37.32 9.03 26.51
N SER A 17 38.34 8.91 27.31
CA SER A 17 38.90 7.61 27.72
C SER A 17 38.12 6.93 28.84
N LYS A 18 37.43 7.69 29.69
CA LYS A 18 36.66 7.13 30.81
C LYS A 18 35.41 6.31 30.42
N HIS A 19 34.86 6.48 29.22
CA HIS A 19 33.67 5.73 28.79
C HIS A 19 33.65 5.35 27.30
N PRO A 20 34.71 4.75 26.71
CA PRO A 20 34.71 4.40 25.30
C PRO A 20 33.59 3.41 24.96
N ALA A 21 33.32 2.45 25.84
CA ALA A 21 32.26 1.46 25.64
C ALA A 21 30.86 2.10 25.60
N LYS A 22 30.60 3.14 26.40
CA LYS A 22 29.31 3.84 26.44
C LYS A 22 29.08 4.71 25.22
N VAL A 23 30.14 5.30 24.65
CA VAL A 23 30.11 6.08 23.40
C VAL A 23 29.91 5.17 22.20
N ILE A 24 30.66 4.07 22.13
CA ILE A 24 30.54 3.05 21.08
C ILE A 24 29.14 2.42 21.11
N ARG A 25 28.61 2.10 22.28
CA ARG A 25 27.26 1.56 22.43
C ARG A 25 26.20 2.56 21.96
N ARG A 26 26.30 3.86 22.29
CA ARG A 26 25.40 4.91 21.79
C ARG A 26 25.51 5.12 20.28
N MET A 27 26.69 5.01 19.71
CA MET A 27 26.88 5.08 18.24
C MET A 27 26.27 3.86 17.55
N ASN A 28 26.47 2.66 18.08
CA ASN A 28 25.86 1.44 17.56
C ASN A 28 24.33 1.46 17.69
N ASP A 29 23.80 1.98 18.80
CA ASP A 29 22.34 2.13 18.99
C ASP A 29 21.75 3.15 18.02
N ARG A 30 22.45 4.26 17.74
CA ARG A 30 22.04 5.23 16.71
C ARG A 30 22.11 4.67 15.29
N GLN A 31 23.08 3.81 14.99
CA GLN A 31 23.15 3.14 13.68
C GLN A 31 22.10 2.04 13.56
N ARG A 32 21.82 1.30 14.62
CA ARG A 32 20.78 0.26 14.65
C ARG A 32 19.36 0.82 14.51
N ASN A 33 19.12 2.05 14.97
CA ASN A 33 17.81 2.69 14.93
C ASN A 33 17.56 3.54 13.67
N ARG A 34 18.45 3.52 12.69
CA ARG A 34 18.21 4.21 11.42
C ARG A 34 17.20 3.42 10.59
N LEU A 35 16.23 4.12 10.04
CA LEU A 35 15.33 3.58 9.02
C LEU A 35 16.13 3.24 7.77
N PRO A 36 15.79 2.14 7.06
CA PRO A 36 16.34 1.89 5.73
C PRO A 36 15.92 3.05 4.82
N ARG A 37 16.86 3.54 4.01
CA ARG A 37 16.58 4.68 3.12
C ARG A 37 15.75 4.26 1.91
N HIS A 38 16.07 3.13 1.33
CA HIS A 38 15.44 2.59 0.13
C HIS A 38 14.74 1.29 0.50
N LEU A 39 13.46 1.20 0.23
CA LEU A 39 12.64 0.03 0.49
C LEU A 39 11.87 -0.34 -0.78
N PHE A 40 12.19 -1.49 -1.36
CA PHE A 40 11.37 -2.13 -2.39
C PHE A 40 10.49 -3.19 -1.74
N TYR A 41 9.25 -3.27 -2.14
CA TYR A 41 8.35 -4.25 -1.57
C TYR A 41 7.45 -4.89 -2.62
N GLY A 42 7.05 -6.12 -2.34
CA GLY A 42 6.00 -6.83 -3.04
C GLY A 42 5.17 -7.64 -2.07
N SER A 43 3.86 -7.53 -2.15
CA SER A 43 2.92 -8.20 -1.26
C SER A 43 1.73 -8.78 -2.03
N ALA A 44 1.13 -9.83 -1.46
CA ALA A 44 -0.08 -10.45 -1.96
C ALA A 44 -1.00 -10.80 -0.80
N GLY A 45 -2.31 -10.79 -1.03
CA GLY A 45 -3.28 -11.09 0.00
C GLY A 45 -4.71 -11.08 -0.47
N ALA A 46 -5.62 -10.97 0.47
CA ALA A 46 -7.05 -10.87 0.22
C ALA A 46 -7.48 -9.41 0.11
N GLY A 47 -8.42 -9.13 -0.78
CA GLY A 47 -9.12 -7.86 -0.87
C GLY A 47 -10.64 -8.08 -0.75
N PHE A 48 -11.32 -7.11 -0.16
CA PHE A 48 -12.76 -7.17 0.09
C PHE A 48 -13.37 -5.86 -0.38
N VAL A 49 -14.30 -5.96 -1.33
CA VAL A 49 -15.06 -4.80 -1.81
C VAL A 49 -16.03 -4.39 -0.72
N VAL A 50 -16.07 -3.10 -0.42
CA VAL A 50 -16.92 -2.49 0.62
C VAL A 50 -17.92 -1.49 0.04
N SER A 51 -17.92 -1.28 -1.29
CA SER A 51 -18.93 -0.52 -2.02
C SER A 51 -19.91 -1.47 -2.69
N ASP A 52 -21.11 -1.00 -2.96
CA ASP A 52 -22.02 -1.70 -3.85
C ASP A 52 -21.42 -1.76 -5.26
N LEU A 53 -21.56 -2.90 -5.91
CA LEU A 53 -21.12 -3.13 -7.27
C LEU A 53 -22.34 -3.25 -8.17
N TYR A 54 -22.32 -2.48 -9.26
CA TYR A 54 -23.35 -2.50 -10.28
C TYR A 54 -22.71 -2.75 -11.64
N THR A 55 -23.43 -3.46 -12.51
CA THR A 55 -23.07 -3.56 -13.94
C THR A 55 -23.21 -2.19 -14.60
N ILE A 56 -22.70 -2.06 -15.81
CA ILE A 56 -22.88 -0.86 -16.64
C ILE A 56 -24.37 -0.58 -16.94
N ASP A 57 -25.20 -1.62 -16.91
CA ASP A 57 -26.66 -1.53 -17.09
C ASP A 57 -27.42 -1.30 -15.78
N GLY A 58 -26.71 -1.07 -14.67
CA GLY A 58 -27.30 -0.77 -13.34
C GLY A 58 -27.81 -1.97 -12.56
N ALA A 59 -27.59 -3.20 -13.02
CA ALA A 59 -27.95 -4.39 -12.25
C ALA A 59 -26.93 -4.65 -11.13
N PRO A 60 -27.38 -4.97 -9.89
CA PRO A 60 -26.45 -5.30 -8.81
C PRO A 60 -25.73 -6.62 -9.10
N TYR A 61 -24.45 -6.69 -8.72
CA TYR A 61 -23.73 -7.94 -8.70
C TYR A 61 -24.08 -8.75 -7.45
N ASP A 62 -24.44 -10.00 -7.68
CA ASP A 62 -24.61 -11.00 -6.62
C ASP A 62 -23.31 -11.79 -6.43
N GLY A 63 -23.04 -12.24 -5.20
CA GLY A 63 -21.95 -13.16 -4.91
C GLY A 63 -20.85 -12.59 -4.02
N SER A 64 -19.66 -13.17 -4.15
CA SER A 64 -18.53 -12.85 -3.27
C SER A 64 -17.96 -11.48 -3.57
N THR A 65 -17.80 -10.66 -2.54
CA THR A 65 -17.07 -9.38 -2.60
C THR A 65 -15.57 -9.55 -2.36
N ALA A 66 -15.11 -10.80 -2.18
CA ALA A 66 -13.71 -11.12 -1.90
C ALA A 66 -12.92 -11.40 -3.18
N GLY A 67 -11.68 -10.96 -3.20
CA GLY A 67 -10.74 -11.15 -4.29
C GLY A 67 -9.30 -11.24 -3.82
N ILE A 68 -8.39 -11.23 -4.77
CA ILE A 68 -6.94 -11.27 -4.51
C ILE A 68 -6.39 -9.87 -4.78
N ALA A 69 -5.58 -9.38 -3.84
CA ALA A 69 -4.85 -8.13 -3.95
C ALA A 69 -3.35 -8.38 -4.08
N TYR A 70 -2.70 -7.67 -5.00
CA TYR A 70 -1.25 -7.66 -5.18
C TYR A 70 -0.77 -6.22 -5.09
N ASN A 71 0.32 -5.99 -4.36
CA ASN A 71 0.92 -4.68 -4.25
C ASN A 71 2.42 -4.78 -4.51
N ALA A 72 2.97 -3.75 -5.14
CA ALA A 72 4.41 -3.60 -5.31
C ALA A 72 4.75 -2.11 -5.26
N GLY A 73 5.95 -1.78 -4.83
CA GLY A 73 6.34 -0.39 -4.82
C GLY A 73 7.74 -0.15 -4.28
N TYR A 74 8.03 1.13 -4.18
CA TYR A 74 9.29 1.65 -3.70
C TYR A 74 9.04 2.83 -2.78
N ASP A 75 9.69 2.83 -1.62
CA ASP A 75 9.65 3.90 -0.63
C ASP A 75 11.06 4.45 -0.37
N TYR A 76 11.17 5.75 -0.30
CA TYR A 76 12.33 6.46 0.20
C TYR A 76 12.03 7.06 1.58
N CYS A 77 12.73 6.57 2.60
CA CYS A 77 12.58 7.03 3.98
C CYS A 77 13.64 8.08 4.32
N PHE A 78 13.20 9.28 4.64
CA PHE A 78 14.07 10.36 5.11
C PHE A 78 14.50 10.15 6.57
N ALA A 79 15.56 10.81 6.99
CA ALA A 79 16.17 10.62 8.30
C ALA A 79 15.23 10.87 9.51
N ARG A 80 14.16 11.63 9.32
CA ARG A 80 13.16 11.94 10.35
C ARG A 80 11.91 11.05 10.28
N GLY A 81 11.89 10.06 9.38
CA GLY A 81 10.78 9.13 9.21
C GLY A 81 9.75 9.55 8.15
N PHE A 82 9.82 10.75 7.60
CA PHE A 82 9.02 11.10 6.45
C PHE A 82 9.36 10.17 5.28
N THR A 83 8.35 9.66 4.60
CA THR A 83 8.49 8.66 3.54
C THR A 83 7.77 9.15 2.29
N LEU A 84 8.44 9.04 1.16
CA LEU A 84 7.87 9.26 -0.17
C LEU A 84 8.05 7.99 -0.98
N GLY A 85 7.05 7.62 -1.76
CA GLY A 85 7.10 6.39 -2.53
C GLY A 85 6.28 6.42 -3.80
N LEU A 86 6.33 5.28 -4.48
CA LEU A 86 5.50 4.94 -5.62
C LEU A 86 4.88 3.57 -5.35
N ARG A 87 3.58 3.47 -5.52
CA ARG A 87 2.81 2.25 -5.31
C ARG A 87 2.11 1.84 -6.60
N TYR A 88 2.16 0.54 -6.86
CA TYR A 88 1.26 -0.14 -7.76
C TYR A 88 0.44 -1.15 -6.97
N ALA A 89 -0.88 -1.15 -7.18
CA ALA A 89 -1.79 -2.13 -6.60
C ALA A 89 -2.68 -2.72 -7.69
N CYS A 90 -2.96 -4.02 -7.60
CA CYS A 90 -3.87 -4.73 -8.47
C CYS A 90 -4.83 -5.54 -7.61
N PHE A 91 -6.10 -5.35 -7.84
CA PHE A 91 -7.16 -6.15 -7.20
C PHE A 91 -7.92 -6.93 -8.28
N ARG A 92 -8.26 -8.18 -8.01
CA ARG A 92 -9.03 -9.04 -8.92
C ARG A 92 -10.02 -9.89 -8.13
N MET A 93 -11.25 -9.94 -8.62
CA MET A 93 -12.29 -10.79 -8.08
C MET A 93 -13.12 -11.45 -9.19
N LYS A 94 -13.84 -12.50 -8.82
CA LYS A 94 -14.86 -13.11 -9.66
C LYS A 94 -16.21 -12.71 -9.10
N ALA A 95 -17.08 -12.20 -9.95
CA ALA A 95 -18.47 -11.88 -9.62
C ALA A 95 -19.41 -12.71 -10.48
N GLU A 96 -20.58 -12.95 -10.00
CA GLU A 96 -21.66 -13.64 -10.72
C GLU A 96 -22.81 -12.66 -10.90
N LEU A 97 -23.33 -12.59 -12.10
CA LEU A 97 -24.48 -11.78 -12.46
C LEU A 97 -25.65 -12.71 -12.77
N SER A 98 -26.72 -12.62 -11.99
CA SER A 98 -27.96 -13.35 -12.24
C SER A 98 -28.86 -12.54 -13.16
N ILE A 99 -29.01 -12.99 -14.40
CA ILE A 99 -29.93 -12.37 -15.36
C ILE A 99 -31.25 -13.12 -15.31
N PRO A 100 -32.36 -12.48 -14.86
CA PRO A 100 -33.66 -13.10 -14.90
C PRO A 100 -34.13 -13.27 -16.34
N HIS A 101 -34.49 -14.48 -16.74
CA HIS A 101 -35.01 -14.73 -18.07
C HIS A 101 -36.51 -14.31 -18.12
N PRO A 102 -36.94 -13.45 -19.09
CA PRO A 102 -38.27 -12.87 -19.10
C PRO A 102 -39.41 -13.87 -19.34
N ILE A 103 -39.12 -15.11 -19.77
CA ILE A 103 -40.13 -16.09 -20.21
C ILE A 103 -39.98 -17.44 -19.50
N ALA A 104 -38.87 -17.72 -18.81
CA ALA A 104 -38.67 -18.99 -18.14
C ALA A 104 -38.17 -18.77 -16.70
N PRO A 105 -38.55 -19.65 -15.73
CA PRO A 105 -38.07 -19.53 -14.34
C PRO A 105 -36.59 -19.93 -14.17
N ILE A 106 -35.79 -19.75 -15.21
CA ILE A 106 -34.36 -20.12 -15.24
C ILE A 106 -33.57 -18.81 -15.30
N SER A 107 -32.82 -18.52 -14.26
CA SER A 107 -31.84 -17.43 -14.28
C SER A 107 -30.54 -17.93 -14.93
N SER A 108 -30.04 -17.20 -15.90
CA SER A 108 -28.69 -17.43 -16.46
C SER A 108 -27.67 -16.76 -15.55
N VAL A 109 -26.68 -17.50 -15.06
CA VAL A 109 -25.60 -16.97 -14.26
C VAL A 109 -24.43 -16.67 -15.18
N LEU A 110 -24.11 -15.40 -15.36
CA LEU A 110 -22.92 -14.94 -16.08
C LEU A 110 -21.77 -14.74 -15.09
N ARG A 111 -20.59 -15.28 -15.45
CA ARG A 111 -19.38 -15.10 -14.65
C ARG A 111 -18.55 -13.94 -15.20
N CYS A 112 -18.31 -12.98 -14.34
CA CYS A 112 -17.52 -11.80 -14.64
C CYS A 112 -16.20 -11.82 -13.86
N ASN A 113 -15.12 -11.41 -14.51
CA ASN A 113 -13.85 -11.13 -13.83
C ASN A 113 -13.69 -9.62 -13.76
N ILE A 114 -13.73 -9.11 -12.55
CA ILE A 114 -13.61 -7.68 -12.24
C ILE A 114 -12.22 -7.43 -11.64
N GLY A 115 -11.60 -6.31 -11.99
CA GLY A 115 -10.35 -5.91 -11.37
C GLY A 115 -10.03 -4.44 -11.54
N THR A 116 -9.03 -4.02 -10.77
CA THR A 116 -8.48 -2.67 -10.82
C THR A 116 -6.97 -2.73 -10.90
N HIS A 117 -6.38 -1.85 -11.69
CA HIS A 117 -4.96 -1.49 -11.65
C HIS A 117 -4.86 -0.07 -11.12
N TYR A 118 -4.04 0.12 -10.12
CA TYR A 118 -3.85 1.41 -9.46
C TYR A 118 -2.35 1.73 -9.41
N ALA A 119 -1.99 2.96 -9.78
CA ALA A 119 -0.62 3.47 -9.69
C ALA A 119 -0.62 4.89 -9.12
N ALA A 120 0.13 5.11 -8.06
CA ALA A 120 0.15 6.40 -7.37
C ALA A 120 1.49 6.72 -6.72
N PRO A 121 1.89 7.99 -6.66
CA PRO A 121 2.79 8.47 -5.63
C PRO A 121 2.14 8.34 -4.26
N GLU A 122 2.94 8.03 -3.26
CA GLU A 122 2.50 7.96 -1.87
C GLU A 122 3.43 8.75 -0.95
N ALA A 123 2.87 9.29 0.12
CA ALA A 123 3.61 9.99 1.15
C ALA A 123 3.09 9.60 2.53
N GLY A 124 3.95 9.69 3.53
CA GLY A 124 3.56 9.41 4.89
C GLY A 124 4.72 9.38 5.86
N TYR A 125 4.58 8.56 6.87
CA TYR A 125 5.55 8.48 7.95
C TYR A 125 5.88 7.04 8.31
N SER A 126 7.17 6.77 8.50
CA SER A 126 7.68 5.50 8.96
C SER A 126 8.47 5.68 10.26
N PHE A 127 8.29 4.78 11.20
CA PHE A 127 9.04 4.78 12.45
C PHE A 127 9.42 3.38 12.88
N ARG A 128 10.46 3.30 13.67
CA ARG A 128 11.00 2.04 14.14
C ARG A 128 10.67 1.83 15.61
N VAL A 129 10.22 0.64 15.95
CA VAL A 129 9.96 0.21 17.33
C VAL A 129 10.96 -0.88 17.70
N GLY A 130 11.86 -0.53 18.58
CA GLY A 130 12.98 -1.41 18.95
C GLY A 130 13.91 -1.70 17.77
N ASN A 131 14.48 -2.90 17.76
CA ASN A 131 15.47 -3.30 16.75
C ASN A 131 14.89 -4.13 15.60
N LYS A 132 13.65 -4.58 15.73
CA LYS A 132 13.07 -5.60 14.84
C LYS A 132 11.83 -5.13 14.07
N PHE A 133 11.13 -4.09 14.52
CA PHE A 133 9.88 -3.67 13.91
C PHE A 133 10.00 -2.27 13.31
N MET A 134 9.41 -2.11 12.15
CA MET A 134 9.17 -0.83 11.50
C MET A 134 7.68 -0.74 11.16
N PHE A 135 7.08 0.40 11.43
CA PHE A 135 5.70 0.72 11.08
C PHE A 135 5.68 1.88 10.12
N SER A 136 4.80 1.84 9.15
CA SER A 136 4.59 2.89 8.16
C SER A 136 3.11 3.17 8.01
N ALA A 137 2.75 4.44 7.92
CA ALA A 137 1.41 4.90 7.53
C ALA A 137 1.59 5.80 6.31
N LEU A 138 1.00 5.42 5.19
CA LEU A 138 1.18 6.07 3.88
C LEU A 138 -0.18 6.32 3.25
N ALA A 139 -0.28 7.38 2.49
CA ALA A 139 -1.46 7.70 1.69
C ALA A 139 -1.03 8.29 0.35
N GLY A 140 -1.88 8.16 -0.64
CA GLY A 140 -1.61 8.69 -1.97
C GLY A 140 -2.86 8.84 -2.82
N ILE A 141 -2.67 9.52 -3.94
CA ILE A 141 -3.67 9.71 -4.98
C ILE A 141 -3.02 9.45 -6.32
N GLY A 142 -3.70 8.76 -7.22
CA GLY A 142 -3.13 8.40 -8.51
C GLY A 142 -4.15 7.89 -9.51
N TYR A 143 -3.62 7.31 -10.56
CA TYR A 143 -4.37 6.76 -11.67
C TYR A 143 -4.95 5.39 -11.31
N VAL A 144 -6.17 5.14 -11.74
CA VAL A 144 -6.82 3.84 -11.66
C VAL A 144 -7.39 3.45 -13.01
N ASN A 145 -7.21 2.19 -13.38
CA ASN A 145 -7.88 1.55 -14.49
C ASN A 145 -8.72 0.39 -13.94
N TYR A 146 -10.03 0.49 -14.11
CA TYR A 146 -10.98 -0.59 -13.84
C TYR A 146 -11.13 -1.42 -15.10
N PHE A 147 -11.24 -2.72 -14.96
CA PHE A 147 -11.59 -3.60 -16.05
C PHE A 147 -12.59 -4.67 -15.60
N GLU A 148 -13.44 -5.00 -16.53
CA GLU A 148 -14.40 -6.10 -16.43
C GLU A 148 -14.26 -6.98 -17.66
N ARG A 149 -14.28 -8.29 -17.46
CA ARG A 149 -14.28 -9.27 -18.55
C ARG A 149 -15.44 -10.23 -18.36
N MET A 150 -16.34 -10.23 -19.33
CA MET A 150 -17.54 -11.05 -19.40
C MET A 150 -17.59 -11.73 -20.78
N GLU A 151 -17.66 -13.07 -20.81
CA GLU A 151 -17.82 -13.88 -22.05
C GLU A 151 -16.93 -13.48 -23.24
N GLY A 152 -15.68 -13.10 -22.97
CA GLY A 152 -14.73 -12.69 -24.03
C GLY A 152 -14.75 -11.20 -24.37
N THR A 153 -15.75 -10.45 -23.93
CA THR A 153 -15.78 -8.99 -24.03
C THR A 153 -15.03 -8.37 -22.85
N ARG A 154 -14.22 -7.36 -23.12
CA ARG A 154 -13.51 -6.59 -22.12
C ARG A 154 -14.03 -5.15 -22.14
N PHE A 155 -14.46 -4.71 -20.98
CA PHE A 155 -14.77 -3.31 -20.69
C PHE A 155 -13.70 -2.72 -19.79
N SER A 156 -13.36 -1.45 -19.95
CA SER A 156 -12.41 -0.77 -19.08
C SER A 156 -12.78 0.69 -18.91
N LEU A 157 -12.55 1.21 -17.70
CA LEU A 157 -12.75 2.60 -17.32
C LEU A 157 -11.46 3.13 -16.70
N ASP A 158 -11.13 4.34 -17.04
CA ASP A 158 -10.02 5.07 -16.46
C ASP A 158 -10.54 6.13 -15.48
N GLY A 159 -9.75 6.38 -14.45
CA GLY A 159 -10.13 7.35 -13.44
C GLY A 159 -8.99 7.70 -12.49
N PHE A 160 -9.34 8.29 -11.39
CA PHE A 160 -8.40 8.55 -10.31
C PHE A 160 -8.83 7.79 -9.05
N GLY A 161 -7.87 7.51 -8.19
CA GLY A 161 -8.13 6.82 -6.93
C GLY A 161 -7.28 7.36 -5.80
N THR A 162 -7.70 7.06 -4.60
CA THR A 162 -6.95 7.35 -3.38
C THR A 162 -6.69 6.06 -2.62
N HIS A 163 -5.62 6.04 -1.83
CA HIS A 163 -5.37 4.96 -0.90
C HIS A 163 -4.84 5.47 0.43
N GLY A 164 -5.05 4.67 1.46
CA GLY A 164 -4.41 4.80 2.75
C GLY A 164 -4.00 3.42 3.25
N ILE A 165 -2.76 3.27 3.71
CA ILE A 165 -2.24 1.99 4.21
C ILE A 165 -1.54 2.15 5.54
N VAL A 166 -1.57 1.07 6.31
CA VAL A 166 -0.70 0.85 7.46
C VAL A 166 0.07 -0.44 7.22
N ARG A 167 1.39 -0.38 7.37
CA ARG A 167 2.31 -1.50 7.17
C ARG A 167 3.13 -1.75 8.41
N ALA A 168 3.24 -3.01 8.83
CA ALA A 168 4.15 -3.49 9.86
C ALA A 168 5.21 -4.38 9.22
N THR A 169 6.48 -4.07 9.42
CA THR A 169 7.62 -4.79 8.85
C THR A 169 8.47 -5.37 9.95
N LEU A 170 8.73 -6.68 9.89
CA LEU A 170 9.67 -7.39 10.74
C LEU A 170 11.03 -7.42 10.05
N LEU A 171 12.00 -6.72 10.62
CA LEU A 171 13.37 -6.63 10.12
C LEU A 171 14.13 -7.91 10.46
N LEU A 172 14.35 -8.76 9.45
CA LEU A 172 14.98 -10.08 9.61
C LEU A 172 16.47 -10.03 9.37
N SER A 173 16.91 -9.32 8.35
CA SER A 173 18.29 -9.29 7.93
C SER A 173 18.75 -7.86 7.56
N LYS A 174 19.96 -7.75 7.00
CA LYS A 174 20.47 -6.47 6.50
C LYS A 174 19.81 -5.99 5.22
N ARG A 175 19.08 -6.86 4.52
CA ARG A 175 18.52 -6.53 3.20
C ARG A 175 17.10 -7.05 2.98
N LEU A 176 16.69 -8.10 3.71
CA LEU A 176 15.42 -8.77 3.51
C LEU A 176 14.60 -8.76 4.79
N ASP A 177 13.34 -8.36 4.66
CA ASP A 177 12.35 -8.27 5.71
C ASP A 177 11.04 -8.89 5.26
N ILE A 178 10.14 -9.15 6.22
CA ILE A 178 8.77 -9.59 5.97
C ILE A 178 7.84 -8.51 6.49
N GLY A 179 6.83 -8.16 5.69
CA GLY A 179 5.83 -7.18 6.07
C GLY A 179 4.41 -7.70 5.95
N ALA A 180 3.55 -7.14 6.77
CA ALA A 180 2.10 -7.24 6.64
C ALA A 180 1.53 -5.83 6.48
N GLU A 181 0.54 -5.68 5.60
CA GLU A 181 -0.11 -4.40 5.38
C GLU A 181 -1.63 -4.54 5.33
N VAL A 182 -2.30 -3.51 5.79
CA VAL A 182 -3.75 -3.28 5.63
C VAL A 182 -3.91 -1.98 4.86
N GLY A 183 -4.67 -2.01 3.78
CA GLY A 183 -4.90 -0.86 2.92
C GLY A 183 -6.37 -0.69 2.57
N GLY A 184 -6.80 0.58 2.51
CA GLY A 184 -8.08 0.97 1.94
C GLY A 184 -7.85 1.72 0.63
N TYR A 185 -8.65 1.39 -0.37
CA TYR A 185 -8.58 1.98 -1.71
C TYR A 185 -9.96 2.48 -2.12
N SER A 186 -10.01 3.65 -2.73
CA SER A 186 -11.23 4.23 -3.28
C SER A 186 -10.95 4.75 -4.68
N SER A 187 -11.75 4.35 -5.64
CA SER A 187 -11.60 4.71 -7.06
C SER A 187 -12.81 5.50 -7.52
N TYR A 188 -12.58 6.49 -8.38
CA TYR A 188 -13.59 7.35 -8.98
C TYR A 188 -13.36 7.36 -10.49
N PHE A 189 -14.41 7.03 -11.24
CA PHE A 189 -14.38 6.96 -12.70
C PHE A 189 -15.16 8.11 -13.28
N THR A 190 -14.54 8.82 -14.22
CA THR A 190 -15.18 9.85 -15.02
C THR A 190 -15.29 9.33 -16.45
N SER A 191 -16.45 8.90 -16.86
CA SER A 191 -16.66 8.46 -18.22
C SER A 191 -17.97 9.02 -18.77
N SER A 192 -17.91 9.58 -19.98
CA SER A 192 -19.08 9.90 -20.78
C SER A 192 -19.95 8.67 -21.11
N ALA A 193 -19.40 7.46 -20.99
CA ALA A 193 -20.14 6.21 -21.11
C ALA A 193 -21.07 5.96 -19.89
N LEU A 194 -20.80 6.58 -18.75
CA LEU A 194 -21.66 6.53 -17.58
C LEU A 194 -22.80 7.57 -17.60
N GLU A 195 -22.68 8.59 -18.46
CA GLU A 195 -23.75 9.60 -18.68
C GLU A 195 -24.99 9.02 -19.38
N THR A 196 -24.84 7.86 -20.05
CA THR A 196 -25.97 7.14 -20.67
C THR A 196 -26.68 6.17 -19.72
N ALA A 197 -26.07 5.81 -18.59
CA ALA A 197 -26.73 5.08 -17.52
C ALA A 197 -27.14 6.11 -16.45
N ASP A 198 -28.39 6.13 -16.06
CA ASP A 198 -29.00 7.01 -15.04
C ASP A 198 -28.39 6.80 -13.63
N PHE A 199 -27.05 6.84 -13.58
CA PHE A 199 -26.31 6.80 -12.34
C PHE A 199 -26.11 8.23 -11.83
N ASP A 200 -26.65 8.55 -10.67
CA ASP A 200 -26.34 9.75 -9.90
C ASP A 200 -24.81 9.86 -9.64
N GLY A 201 -24.09 10.11 -10.71
CA GLY A 201 -22.81 10.82 -10.76
C GLY A 201 -21.55 10.16 -10.16
N HIS A 202 -21.60 8.99 -9.50
CA HIS A 202 -20.39 8.51 -8.81
C HIS A 202 -20.20 6.99 -8.89
N ALA A 203 -19.83 6.51 -10.08
CA ALA A 203 -19.32 5.14 -10.19
C ALA A 203 -17.92 5.06 -9.56
N GLY A 204 -17.78 4.20 -8.59
CA GLY A 204 -16.50 3.97 -7.93
C GLY A 204 -16.47 2.62 -7.25
N ILE A 205 -15.29 2.00 -7.20
CA ILE A 205 -15.05 0.79 -6.43
C ILE A 205 -14.22 1.13 -5.19
N LYS A 206 -14.69 0.69 -4.02
CA LYS A 206 -13.95 0.79 -2.77
C LYS A 206 -13.65 -0.60 -2.25
N TYR A 207 -12.40 -0.86 -1.90
CA TYR A 207 -12.01 -2.13 -1.31
C TYR A 207 -10.98 -1.97 -0.19
N VAL A 208 -10.97 -2.91 0.72
CA VAL A 208 -9.96 -3.06 1.77
C VAL A 208 -9.13 -4.29 1.44
N SER A 209 -7.82 -4.22 1.63
CA SER A 209 -6.91 -5.35 1.43
C SER A 209 -6.12 -5.65 2.69
N ILE A 210 -5.84 -6.94 2.88
CA ILE A 210 -4.91 -7.44 3.90
C ILE A 210 -3.89 -8.30 3.14
N ALA A 211 -2.62 -7.92 3.18
CA ALA A 211 -1.57 -8.56 2.42
C ALA A 211 -0.32 -8.80 3.25
N MET A 212 0.45 -9.82 2.86
CA MET A 212 1.78 -10.10 3.39
C MET A 212 2.78 -10.12 2.24
N GLY A 213 4.02 -9.74 2.52
CA GLY A 213 5.02 -9.63 1.48
C GLY A 213 6.45 -9.58 1.97
N LEU A 214 7.33 -9.50 0.98
CA LEU A 214 8.76 -9.37 1.15
C LEU A 214 9.19 -7.93 0.90
N HIS A 215 10.12 -7.47 1.70
CA HIS A 215 10.70 -6.14 1.60
C HIS A 215 12.22 -6.25 1.45
N LEU A 216 12.76 -5.56 0.46
CA LEU A 216 14.19 -5.43 0.22
C LEU A 216 14.61 -4.00 0.55
N HIS A 217 15.61 -3.84 1.40
CA HIS A 217 16.10 -2.52 1.78
C HIS A 217 17.63 -2.37 1.59
N PHE A 218 18.04 -1.12 1.35
CA PHE A 218 19.43 -0.72 1.10
C PHE A 218 19.79 0.55 1.86
#